data_4ba6ca8551c5554c5386fd1597ee1e69
#
_entry.id   4ba6ca8551c5554c5386fd1597ee1e69
#
_cell.length_a   1.000
_cell.length_b   1.000
_cell.length_c   1.000
_cell.angle_alpha   90.00
_cell.angle_beta   90.00
_cell.angle_gamma   90.00
#
_symmetry.space_group_name_H-M   'P 1'
#
loop_
_entity.id
_entity.type
_entity.pdbx_description
1 polymer ?
#
loop_
_entity_poly.entity_id
_entity_poly.type
_entity_poly.pdbx_seq_one_letter_code
_entity_poly.pdbx_strand_id
1 'polypeptide(L)'
;MFSVLKDSVQTMSDKDRMCCLMFDEMPIRKHLHFNQKIDCIEGFEDLGRHGRTSNIANHALVFMLRGLCRRWKQPVAYYLTFRSAKGDLLVDFLMEVLDACHNAGLVVVATMCDMGANIVKALKQFDVSEKTPFFRFHHQEIAAVFDPPHLLKCARNLYLKHKVMNVGLGVVVNGEPLTGTAKWADVLKVYELDKQNVLYRQLCKVTDRHMKPFAQDATKVSLAAQVMSNTVAAAIDTHVTAGKEKYFKSSLCEQPCHVLQFSTHSYIIQL
;
A
#
# COMPACT_ATOMS: atom_id res chain seq x y z
N MET A 1 -25.33 -11.57 -0.70
CA MET A 1 -24.24 -11.18 0.24
C MET A 1 -24.65 -10.01 1.14
N PHE A 2 -25.05 -8.86 0.62
CA PHE A 2 -25.46 -7.69 1.43
C PHE A 2 -26.71 -7.92 2.31
N SER A 3 -27.64 -8.82 1.95
CA SER A 3 -28.78 -9.16 2.81
C SER A 3 -28.33 -9.79 4.14
N VAL A 4 -27.44 -10.77 4.09
CA VAL A 4 -26.88 -11.42 5.29
C VAL A 4 -26.04 -10.44 6.11
N LEU A 5 -25.30 -9.54 5.42
CA LEU A 5 -24.53 -8.51 6.10
C LEU A 5 -25.44 -7.53 6.86
N LYS A 6 -26.56 -7.14 6.27
CA LYS A 6 -27.55 -6.24 6.89
C LYS A 6 -28.10 -6.81 8.21
N ASP A 7 -28.41 -8.11 8.23
CA ASP A 7 -28.89 -8.78 9.45
C ASP A 7 -27.83 -8.77 10.56
N SER A 8 -26.57 -9.05 10.17
CA SER A 8 -25.43 -8.99 11.11
C SER A 8 -25.17 -7.57 11.64
N VAL A 9 -25.34 -6.54 10.81
CA VAL A 9 -25.12 -5.14 11.19
C VAL A 9 -26.17 -4.65 12.20
N GLN A 10 -27.39 -5.18 12.17
CA GLN A 10 -28.43 -4.81 13.14
C GLN A 10 -28.02 -5.08 14.59
N THR A 11 -27.19 -6.11 14.81
CA THR A 11 -26.70 -6.48 16.15
C THR A 11 -25.42 -5.75 16.57
N MET A 12 -24.83 -4.93 15.69
CA MET A 12 -23.59 -4.20 15.96
C MET A 12 -23.87 -2.88 16.66
N SER A 13 -22.98 -2.52 17.59
CA SER A 13 -22.94 -1.16 18.14
C SER A 13 -22.51 -0.14 17.07
N ASP A 14 -22.80 1.14 17.26
CA ASP A 14 -22.40 2.17 16.29
C ASP A 14 -20.88 2.19 16.02
N LYS A 15 -20.07 1.95 17.05
CA LYS A 15 -18.60 1.83 16.90
C LYS A 15 -18.20 0.61 16.08
N ASP A 16 -18.90 -0.52 16.23
CA ASP A 16 -18.59 -1.76 15.52
C ASP A 16 -18.98 -1.69 14.02
N ARG A 17 -19.91 -0.78 13.67
CA ARG A 17 -20.32 -0.49 12.29
C ARG A 17 -19.27 0.32 11.51
N MET A 18 -18.33 0.99 12.24
CA MET A 18 -17.26 1.75 11.60
C MET A 18 -16.25 0.81 10.95
N CYS A 19 -16.02 1.00 9.65
CA CYS A 19 -15.15 0.12 8.88
C CYS A 19 -14.35 0.87 7.80
N CYS A 20 -13.31 0.19 7.32
CA CYS A 20 -12.54 0.58 6.16
C CYS A 20 -12.93 -0.31 4.98
N LEU A 21 -13.15 0.28 3.81
CA LEU A 21 -13.34 -0.43 2.56
C LEU A 21 -11.99 -0.61 1.86
N MET A 22 -11.53 -1.84 1.78
CA MET A 22 -10.28 -2.21 1.12
C MET A 22 -10.61 -2.75 -0.27
N PHE A 23 -9.86 -2.37 -1.28
CA PHE A 23 -9.99 -2.96 -2.62
C PHE A 23 -8.65 -3.08 -3.31
N ASP A 24 -8.52 -4.15 -4.08
CA ASP A 24 -7.32 -4.48 -4.82
C ASP A 24 -7.67 -5.30 -6.07
N GLU A 25 -6.86 -5.20 -7.09
CA GLU A 25 -7.01 -5.92 -8.34
C GLU A 25 -5.90 -6.97 -8.47
N MET A 26 -6.31 -8.21 -8.66
CA MET A 26 -5.39 -9.33 -8.84
C MET A 26 -5.52 -9.96 -10.22
N PRO A 27 -4.40 -10.33 -10.89
CA PRO A 27 -4.45 -11.13 -12.09
C PRO A 27 -4.93 -12.54 -11.78
N ILE A 28 -5.84 -13.05 -12.61
CA ILE A 28 -6.34 -14.42 -12.54
C ILE A 28 -6.04 -15.16 -13.84
N ARG A 29 -5.96 -16.49 -13.76
CA ARG A 29 -5.80 -17.32 -14.95
C ARG A 29 -7.08 -17.28 -15.79
N LYS A 30 -6.95 -17.03 -17.08
CA LYS A 30 -8.06 -17.17 -18.03
C LYS A 30 -8.58 -18.60 -18.03
N HIS A 31 -9.83 -18.79 -17.70
CA HIS A 31 -10.46 -20.10 -17.68
C HIS A 31 -11.98 -19.95 -17.82
N LEU A 32 -12.58 -20.80 -18.63
CA LEU A 32 -14.02 -20.94 -18.70
C LEU A 32 -14.42 -22.24 -18.03
N HIS A 33 -15.43 -22.18 -17.18
CA HIS A 33 -15.97 -23.33 -16.46
C HIS A 33 -17.49 -23.38 -16.60
N PHE A 34 -18.02 -24.56 -16.96
CA PHE A 34 -19.46 -24.77 -16.96
C PHE A 34 -19.91 -25.13 -15.54
N ASN A 35 -20.67 -24.27 -14.93
CA ASN A 35 -21.26 -24.49 -13.62
C ASN A 35 -22.63 -25.14 -13.77
N GLN A 36 -22.68 -26.46 -13.60
CA GLN A 36 -23.91 -27.26 -13.74
C GLN A 36 -25.04 -26.87 -12.76
N LYS A 37 -24.68 -26.30 -11.59
CA LYS A 37 -25.67 -25.92 -10.57
C LYS A 37 -26.56 -24.76 -10.98
N ILE A 38 -26.01 -23.86 -11.76
CA ILE A 38 -26.69 -22.63 -12.22
C ILE A 38 -26.85 -22.60 -13.74
N ASP A 39 -26.49 -23.69 -14.42
CA ASP A 39 -26.58 -23.87 -15.88
C ASP A 39 -25.93 -22.68 -16.64
N CYS A 40 -24.72 -22.31 -16.25
CA CYS A 40 -24.05 -21.12 -16.79
C CYS A 40 -22.57 -21.37 -17.00
N ILE A 41 -22.01 -20.76 -18.05
CA ILE A 41 -20.55 -20.69 -18.26
C ILE A 41 -20.01 -19.51 -17.47
N GLU A 42 -19.13 -19.79 -16.50
CA GLU A 42 -18.41 -18.81 -15.69
C GLU A 42 -17.01 -18.55 -16.27
N GLY A 43 -16.42 -17.38 -15.98
CA GLY A 43 -15.08 -17.00 -16.39
C GLY A 43 -15.05 -15.89 -17.46
N PHE A 44 -16.20 -15.45 -17.93
CA PHE A 44 -16.32 -14.22 -18.71
C PHE A 44 -16.19 -12.97 -17.84
N GLU A 45 -15.88 -11.85 -18.49
CA GLU A 45 -15.94 -10.55 -17.87
C GLU A 45 -17.34 -10.26 -17.33
N ASP A 46 -17.43 -9.94 -16.04
CA ASP A 46 -18.67 -9.65 -15.33
C ASP A 46 -18.50 -8.34 -14.54
N LEU A 47 -19.13 -7.30 -15.05
CA LEU A 47 -19.04 -5.94 -14.51
C LEU A 47 -20.26 -5.61 -13.63
N GLY A 48 -20.91 -6.62 -13.08
CA GLY A 48 -22.09 -6.47 -12.23
C GLY A 48 -23.26 -5.81 -12.99
N ARG A 49 -23.73 -4.67 -12.51
CA ARG A 49 -24.84 -3.92 -13.17
C ARG A 49 -24.48 -3.37 -14.55
N HIS A 50 -23.20 -3.26 -14.89
CA HIS A 50 -22.74 -2.83 -16.21
C HIS A 50 -22.75 -3.97 -17.25
N GLY A 51 -23.17 -5.17 -16.84
CA GLY A 51 -23.38 -6.33 -17.70
C GLY A 51 -22.15 -7.22 -17.84
N ARG A 52 -22.32 -8.23 -18.70
CA ARG A 52 -21.28 -9.21 -19.05
C ARG A 52 -20.87 -9.02 -20.51
N THR A 53 -19.60 -9.31 -20.78
CA THR A 53 -19.09 -9.33 -22.16
C THR A 53 -18.64 -10.73 -22.56
N SER A 54 -18.34 -10.93 -23.84
CA SER A 54 -17.78 -12.19 -24.35
C SER A 54 -16.25 -12.33 -24.11
N ASN A 55 -15.62 -11.35 -23.48
CA ASN A 55 -14.20 -11.44 -23.15
C ASN A 55 -13.98 -12.39 -21.99
N ILE A 56 -12.93 -13.20 -22.05
CA ILE A 56 -12.54 -14.06 -20.91
C ILE A 56 -11.80 -13.19 -19.88
N ALA A 57 -12.31 -13.18 -18.66
CA ALA A 57 -11.72 -12.43 -17.57
C ALA A 57 -10.28 -12.89 -17.27
N ASN A 58 -9.42 -11.96 -16.94
CA ASN A 58 -8.04 -12.21 -16.53
C ASN A 58 -7.61 -11.38 -15.31
N HIS A 59 -8.52 -10.59 -14.75
CA HIS A 59 -8.36 -9.88 -13.49
C HIS A 59 -9.62 -10.01 -12.64
N ALA A 60 -9.45 -9.96 -11.34
CA ALA A 60 -10.53 -9.86 -10.36
C ALA A 60 -10.26 -8.64 -9.48
N LEU A 61 -11.18 -7.69 -9.49
CA LEU A 61 -11.23 -6.58 -8.55
C LEU A 61 -12.08 -7.00 -7.36
N VAL A 62 -11.53 -6.98 -6.16
CA VAL A 62 -12.20 -7.46 -4.94
C VAL A 62 -12.34 -6.31 -3.96
N PHE A 63 -13.53 -6.19 -3.38
CA PHE A 63 -13.84 -5.25 -2.30
C PHE A 63 -14.05 -6.00 -1.00
N MET A 64 -13.39 -5.57 0.05
CA MET A 64 -13.45 -6.18 1.37
C MET A 64 -13.62 -5.10 2.45
N LEU A 65 -14.51 -5.32 3.38
CA LEU A 65 -14.66 -4.50 4.57
C LEU A 65 -13.83 -5.04 5.72
N ARG A 66 -13.30 -4.11 6.52
CA ARG A 66 -12.59 -4.41 7.76
C ARG A 66 -13.07 -3.48 8.87
N GLY A 67 -13.57 -4.03 9.95
CA GLY A 67 -13.97 -3.26 11.13
C GLY A 67 -12.78 -2.59 11.80
N LEU A 68 -12.96 -1.35 12.26
CA LEU A 68 -11.92 -0.56 12.91
C LEU A 68 -11.88 -0.78 14.42
N CYS A 69 -13.03 -0.79 15.07
CA CYS A 69 -13.13 -0.95 16.53
C CYS A 69 -13.17 -2.42 16.94
N ARG A 70 -13.86 -3.24 16.17
CA ARG A 70 -13.94 -4.69 16.37
C ARG A 70 -13.25 -5.43 15.24
N ARG A 71 -12.56 -6.52 15.55
CA ARG A 71 -11.86 -7.36 14.55
C ARG A 71 -12.85 -8.20 13.76
N TRP A 72 -13.36 -7.67 12.66
CA TRP A 72 -14.11 -8.42 11.66
C TRP A 72 -13.65 -8.03 10.26
N LYS A 73 -13.85 -8.92 9.30
CA LYS A 73 -13.56 -8.70 7.87
C LYS A 73 -14.60 -9.44 7.05
N GLN A 74 -15.03 -8.83 5.95
CA GLN A 74 -16.04 -9.39 5.07
C GLN A 74 -15.79 -8.96 3.63
N PRO A 75 -15.49 -9.89 2.69
CA PRO A 75 -15.59 -9.60 1.26
C PRO A 75 -17.03 -9.24 0.93
N VAL A 76 -17.25 -8.16 0.17
CA VAL A 76 -18.59 -7.63 -0.10
C VAL A 76 -18.94 -7.58 -1.57
N ALA A 77 -17.94 -7.40 -2.44
CA ALA A 77 -18.14 -7.42 -3.88
C ALA A 77 -16.87 -7.91 -4.60
N TYR A 78 -17.06 -8.43 -5.79
CA TYR A 78 -15.98 -8.66 -6.74
C TYR A 78 -16.51 -8.43 -8.17
N TYR A 79 -15.61 -8.00 -9.03
CA TYR A 79 -15.86 -7.82 -10.46
C TYR A 79 -14.79 -8.57 -11.23
N LEU A 80 -15.20 -9.30 -12.25
CA LEU A 80 -14.29 -10.02 -13.14
C LEU A 80 -14.07 -9.16 -14.38
N THR A 81 -12.84 -8.76 -14.63
CA THR A 81 -12.51 -7.84 -15.72
C THR A 81 -11.59 -8.48 -16.75
N PHE A 82 -11.74 -8.07 -18.00
CA PHE A 82 -10.76 -8.30 -19.06
C PHE A 82 -9.77 -7.14 -19.06
N ARG A 83 -8.56 -7.32 -18.52
CA ARG A 83 -7.56 -6.30 -18.17
C ARG A 83 -7.95 -5.52 -16.91
N SER A 84 -7.02 -4.67 -16.46
CA SER A 84 -7.28 -3.79 -15.31
C SER A 84 -8.47 -2.86 -15.55
N ALA A 85 -9.29 -2.68 -14.54
CA ALA A 85 -10.48 -1.83 -14.60
C ALA A 85 -10.07 -0.38 -14.92
N LYS A 86 -10.77 0.24 -15.86
CA LYS A 86 -10.53 1.66 -16.20
C LYS A 86 -10.98 2.55 -15.05
N GLY A 87 -10.34 3.73 -14.90
CA GLY A 87 -10.61 4.62 -13.79
C GLY A 87 -12.09 5.02 -13.65
N ASP A 88 -12.78 5.27 -14.76
CA ASP A 88 -14.20 5.66 -14.74
C ASP A 88 -15.09 4.51 -14.23
N LEU A 89 -14.84 3.28 -14.71
CA LEU A 89 -15.55 2.08 -14.26
C LEU A 89 -15.26 1.77 -12.79
N LEU A 90 -14.03 2.04 -12.34
CA LEU A 90 -13.64 1.86 -10.94
C LEU A 90 -14.39 2.84 -10.02
N VAL A 91 -14.64 4.07 -10.47
CA VAL A 91 -15.49 5.04 -9.76
C VAL A 91 -16.90 4.48 -9.59
N ASP A 92 -17.50 3.95 -10.66
CA ASP A 92 -18.83 3.37 -10.61
C ASP A 92 -18.92 2.18 -9.64
N PHE A 93 -17.93 1.28 -9.67
CA PHE A 93 -17.85 0.16 -8.76
C PHE A 93 -17.70 0.61 -7.30
N LEU A 94 -16.84 1.60 -7.05
CA LEU A 94 -16.62 2.13 -5.71
C LEU A 94 -17.91 2.76 -5.15
N MET A 95 -18.61 3.56 -5.96
CA MET A 95 -19.88 4.17 -5.58
C MET A 95 -20.95 3.11 -5.30
N GLU A 96 -21.07 2.10 -6.16
CA GLU A 96 -22.03 0.99 -5.98
C GLU A 96 -21.80 0.26 -4.66
N VAL A 97 -20.54 -0.04 -4.33
CA VAL A 97 -20.20 -0.74 -3.08
C VAL A 97 -20.42 0.15 -1.87
N LEU A 98 -20.10 1.44 -1.94
CA LEU A 98 -20.33 2.41 -0.86
C LEU A 98 -21.83 2.58 -0.58
N ASP A 99 -22.67 2.69 -1.63
CA ASP A 99 -24.14 2.75 -1.51
C ASP A 99 -24.67 1.49 -0.83
N ALA A 100 -24.18 0.32 -1.24
CA ALA A 100 -24.61 -0.94 -0.65
C ALA A 100 -24.18 -1.06 0.83
N CYS A 101 -23.00 -0.58 1.20
CA CYS A 101 -22.55 -0.51 2.59
C CYS A 101 -23.41 0.43 3.42
N HIS A 102 -23.70 1.62 2.91
CA HIS A 102 -24.57 2.60 3.57
C HIS A 102 -25.97 2.05 3.79
N ASN A 103 -26.58 1.43 2.76
CA ASN A 103 -27.89 0.82 2.84
C ASN A 103 -27.95 -0.39 3.79
N ALA A 104 -26.82 -1.02 4.05
CA ALA A 104 -26.69 -2.07 5.07
C ALA A 104 -26.53 -1.52 6.48
N GLY A 105 -26.38 -0.21 6.67
CA GLY A 105 -26.20 0.46 7.97
C GLY A 105 -24.76 0.49 8.47
N LEU A 106 -23.79 0.28 7.58
CA LEU A 106 -22.35 0.41 7.88
C LEU A 106 -21.87 1.86 7.68
N VAL A 107 -20.84 2.23 8.42
CA VAL A 107 -20.19 3.54 8.35
C VAL A 107 -18.78 3.35 7.80
N VAL A 108 -18.61 3.56 6.50
CA VAL A 108 -17.29 3.49 5.85
C VAL A 108 -16.57 4.81 6.06
N VAL A 109 -15.54 4.83 6.90
CA VAL A 109 -14.79 6.05 7.24
C VAL A 109 -13.48 6.20 6.44
N ALA A 110 -13.02 5.14 5.81
CA ALA A 110 -11.83 5.16 4.97
C ALA A 110 -11.93 4.15 3.83
N THR A 111 -11.26 4.45 2.74
CA THR A 111 -10.91 3.49 1.69
C THR A 111 -9.42 3.21 1.74
N MET A 112 -9.02 1.96 1.44
CA MET A 112 -7.63 1.57 1.35
C MET A 112 -7.38 0.79 0.04
N CYS A 113 -6.38 1.22 -0.71
CA CYS A 113 -6.04 0.65 -2.02
C CYS A 113 -4.55 0.78 -2.30
N ASP A 114 -4.09 0.17 -3.38
CA ASP A 114 -2.74 0.40 -3.88
C ASP A 114 -2.63 1.73 -4.67
N MET A 115 -1.42 2.05 -5.16
CA MET A 115 -1.15 3.23 -5.99
C MET A 115 -1.20 2.91 -7.50
N GLY A 116 -2.04 2.00 -7.93
CA GLY A 116 -2.25 1.72 -9.35
C GLY A 116 -2.70 2.97 -10.11
N ALA A 117 -2.19 3.18 -11.32
CA ALA A 117 -2.49 4.39 -12.10
C ALA A 117 -3.99 4.60 -12.34
N ASN A 118 -4.75 3.51 -12.52
CA ASN A 118 -6.21 3.58 -12.68
C ASN A 118 -6.91 3.97 -11.38
N ILE A 119 -6.40 3.51 -10.23
CA ILE A 119 -6.92 3.84 -8.90
C ILE A 119 -6.65 5.31 -8.58
N VAL A 120 -5.43 5.78 -8.81
CA VAL A 120 -5.08 7.20 -8.64
C VAL A 120 -5.95 8.09 -9.56
N LYS A 121 -6.19 7.67 -10.81
CA LYS A 121 -7.10 8.39 -11.72
C LYS A 121 -8.53 8.41 -11.20
N ALA A 122 -9.03 7.30 -10.65
CA ALA A 122 -10.37 7.23 -10.05
C ALA A 122 -10.49 8.14 -8.82
N LEU A 123 -9.52 8.11 -7.91
CA LEU A 123 -9.52 8.96 -6.72
C LEU A 123 -9.45 10.46 -7.06
N LYS A 124 -8.73 10.84 -8.11
CA LYS A 124 -8.71 12.23 -8.62
C LYS A 124 -10.08 12.72 -9.11
N GLN A 125 -10.96 11.84 -9.59
CA GLN A 125 -12.32 12.21 -9.96
C GLN A 125 -13.19 12.54 -8.74
N PHE A 126 -12.77 12.12 -7.54
CA PHE A 126 -13.37 12.50 -6.27
C PHE A 126 -12.66 13.71 -5.62
N ASP A 127 -11.83 14.46 -6.37
CA ASP A 127 -11.03 15.58 -5.87
C ASP A 127 -10.03 15.21 -4.76
N VAL A 128 -9.69 13.91 -4.66
CA VAL A 128 -8.66 13.45 -3.72
C VAL A 128 -7.30 13.94 -4.16
N SER A 129 -6.60 14.61 -3.26
CA SER A 129 -5.27 15.16 -3.47
C SER A 129 -4.45 15.12 -2.17
N GLU A 130 -3.19 15.53 -2.23
CA GLU A 130 -2.35 15.66 -1.03
C GLU A 130 -2.93 16.63 0.01
N LYS A 131 -3.60 17.68 -0.45
CA LYS A 131 -4.22 18.69 0.43
C LYS A 131 -5.58 18.26 0.96
N THR A 132 -6.30 17.44 0.18
CA THR A 132 -7.63 16.92 0.49
C THR A 132 -7.62 15.40 0.39
N PRO A 133 -7.04 14.68 1.40
CA PRO A 133 -6.87 13.22 1.36
C PRO A 133 -8.18 12.47 1.69
N PHE A 134 -9.30 13.04 1.36
CA PHE A 134 -10.63 12.47 1.56
C PHE A 134 -11.57 12.91 0.45
N PHE A 135 -12.64 12.18 0.29
CA PHE A 135 -13.75 12.54 -0.59
C PHE A 135 -15.07 12.49 0.18
N ARG A 136 -16.10 13.13 -0.37
CA ARG A 136 -17.42 13.15 0.25
C ARG A 136 -18.34 12.15 -0.41
N PHE A 137 -18.99 11.35 0.42
CA PHE A 137 -20.02 10.42 0.02
C PHE A 137 -21.25 10.65 0.89
N HIS A 138 -22.39 11.01 0.27
CA HIS A 138 -23.53 11.59 0.97
C HIS A 138 -23.10 12.76 1.86
N HIS A 139 -23.27 12.67 3.17
CA HIS A 139 -22.89 13.71 4.15
C HIS A 139 -21.64 13.34 4.96
N GLN A 140 -20.91 12.31 4.54
CA GLN A 140 -19.77 11.76 5.25
C GLN A 140 -18.48 11.98 4.47
N GLU A 141 -17.42 12.34 5.18
CA GLU A 141 -16.06 12.34 4.62
C GLU A 141 -15.45 10.97 4.78
N ILE A 142 -14.90 10.44 3.68
CA ILE A 142 -14.22 9.15 3.62
C ILE A 142 -12.76 9.41 3.30
N ALA A 143 -11.85 9.04 4.20
CA ALA A 143 -10.42 9.17 3.98
C ALA A 143 -9.95 8.21 2.89
N ALA A 144 -9.16 8.69 1.95
CA ALA A 144 -8.49 7.88 0.94
C ALA A 144 -7.07 7.54 1.41
N VAL A 145 -6.80 6.27 1.66
CA VAL A 145 -5.53 5.80 2.20
C VAL A 145 -4.88 4.84 1.20
N PHE A 146 -3.61 5.06 0.89
CA PHE A 146 -2.83 4.09 0.13
C PHE A 146 -2.21 3.05 1.06
N ASP A 147 -2.12 1.80 0.59
CA ASP A 147 -1.57 0.68 1.35
C ASP A 147 -0.11 0.93 1.78
N PRO A 148 0.19 1.12 3.08
CA PRO A 148 1.53 1.45 3.54
C PRO A 148 2.61 0.41 3.17
N PRO A 149 2.37 -0.91 3.28
CA PRO A 149 3.25 -1.93 2.75
C PRO A 149 3.60 -1.76 1.28
N HIS A 150 2.62 -1.38 0.46
CA HIS A 150 2.84 -1.11 -0.97
C HIS A 150 3.73 0.12 -1.18
N LEU A 151 3.44 1.22 -0.46
CA LEU A 151 4.25 2.44 -0.50
C LEU A 151 5.70 2.19 -0.13
N LEU A 152 5.95 1.44 0.95
CA LEU A 152 7.29 1.07 1.39
C LEU A 152 8.06 0.30 0.31
N LYS A 153 7.40 -0.66 -0.32
CA LYS A 153 7.95 -1.43 -1.44
C LYS A 153 8.30 -0.53 -2.64
N CYS A 154 7.39 0.37 -3.00
CA CYS A 154 7.61 1.34 -4.07
C CYS A 154 8.78 2.28 -3.76
N ALA A 155 8.83 2.84 -2.55
CA ALA A 155 9.92 3.70 -2.11
C ALA A 155 11.28 2.99 -2.19
N ARG A 156 11.38 1.76 -1.69
CA ARG A 156 12.60 0.95 -1.80
C ARG A 156 12.99 0.71 -3.26
N ASN A 157 12.04 0.38 -4.12
CA ASN A 157 12.31 0.11 -5.53
C ASN A 157 12.80 1.35 -6.27
N LEU A 158 12.22 2.52 -5.99
CA LEU A 158 12.66 3.81 -6.52
C LEU A 158 14.08 4.16 -6.02
N TYR A 159 14.35 3.94 -4.74
CA TYR A 159 15.67 4.17 -4.15
C TYR A 159 16.74 3.27 -4.80
N LEU A 160 16.42 1.99 -5.01
CA LEU A 160 17.29 1.07 -5.74
C LEU A 160 17.52 1.50 -7.19
N LYS A 161 16.50 2.00 -7.87
CA LYS A 161 16.58 2.42 -9.29
C LYS A 161 17.40 3.68 -9.44
N HIS A 162 17.09 4.72 -8.67
CA HIS A 162 17.70 6.06 -8.80
C HIS A 162 18.98 6.22 -8.01
N LYS A 163 19.27 5.30 -7.06
CA LYS A 163 20.46 5.31 -6.18
C LYS A 163 20.56 6.50 -5.24
N VAL A 164 19.61 7.42 -5.31
CA VAL A 164 19.55 8.67 -4.51
C VAL A 164 18.11 8.89 -4.11
N MET A 165 17.91 9.30 -2.86
CA MET A 165 16.64 9.75 -2.32
C MET A 165 16.87 11.11 -1.68
N ASN A 166 16.17 12.12 -2.18
CA ASN A 166 16.16 13.43 -1.54
C ASN A 166 15.12 13.43 -0.43
N VAL A 167 15.52 13.83 0.76
CA VAL A 167 14.63 14.05 1.88
C VAL A 167 14.50 15.55 2.04
N GLY A 168 13.32 16.04 1.92
CA GLY A 168 13.08 17.48 2.01
C GLY A 168 11.58 17.75 1.89
N LEU A 169 11.17 18.98 2.12
CA LEU A 169 9.82 19.49 1.97
C LEU A 169 8.77 18.73 2.80
N GLY A 170 8.68 19.09 4.10
CA GLY A 170 7.60 18.68 4.97
C GLY A 170 7.94 17.58 5.98
N VAL A 171 9.11 16.98 5.91
CA VAL A 171 9.56 16.07 6.99
C VAL A 171 10.19 16.91 8.09
N VAL A 172 9.59 16.89 9.29
CA VAL A 172 10.10 17.60 10.47
C VAL A 172 10.48 16.55 11.52
N VAL A 173 11.69 16.62 12.02
CA VAL A 173 12.19 15.75 13.10
C VAL A 173 12.64 16.64 14.25
N ASN A 174 12.07 16.40 15.44
CA ASN A 174 12.35 17.21 16.65
C ASN A 174 12.14 18.73 16.47
N GLY A 175 11.17 19.12 15.62
CA GLY A 175 10.86 20.53 15.35
C GLY A 175 11.69 21.19 14.23
N GLU A 176 12.69 20.50 13.70
CA GLU A 176 13.55 21.01 12.62
C GLU A 176 13.21 20.32 11.27
N PRO A 177 13.18 21.10 10.16
CA PRO A 177 12.95 20.52 8.85
C PRO A 177 14.14 19.63 8.46
N LEU A 178 13.86 18.35 8.19
CA LEU A 178 14.86 17.40 7.74
C LEU A 178 15.09 17.62 6.23
N THR A 179 16.28 18.08 5.87
CA THR A 179 16.71 18.20 4.46
C THR A 179 17.99 17.43 4.25
N GLY A 180 18.07 16.70 3.15
CA GLY A 180 19.31 16.00 2.83
C GLY A 180 19.13 14.99 1.70
N THR A 181 20.22 14.33 1.38
CA THR A 181 20.28 13.34 0.31
C THR A 181 20.82 12.03 0.84
N ALA A 182 19.99 10.98 0.82
CA ALA A 182 20.41 9.61 1.10
C ALA A 182 20.90 8.93 -0.18
N LYS A 183 22.04 8.26 -0.11
CA LYS A 183 22.61 7.52 -1.25
C LYS A 183 22.58 6.02 -0.98
N TRP A 184 22.13 5.24 -1.96
CA TRP A 184 22.13 3.78 -1.86
C TRP A 184 23.55 3.22 -1.62
N ALA A 185 24.56 3.91 -2.12
CA ALA A 185 25.96 3.56 -1.91
C ALA A 185 26.34 3.49 -0.42
N ASP A 186 25.76 4.35 0.42
CA ASP A 186 26.03 4.36 1.86
C ASP A 186 25.41 3.13 2.55
N VAL A 187 24.19 2.75 2.17
CA VAL A 187 23.55 1.51 2.64
C VAL A 187 24.38 0.29 2.24
N LEU A 188 24.83 0.25 0.98
CA LEU A 188 25.66 -0.84 0.49
C LEU A 188 26.98 -0.92 1.25
N LYS A 189 27.61 0.23 1.49
CA LYS A 189 28.89 0.33 2.21
C LYS A 189 28.78 -0.20 3.64
N VAL A 190 27.75 0.22 4.37
CA VAL A 190 27.50 -0.29 5.73
C VAL A 190 27.26 -1.80 5.72
N TYR A 191 26.49 -2.28 4.76
CA TYR A 191 26.26 -3.72 4.61
C TYR A 191 27.56 -4.49 4.36
N GLU A 192 28.46 -4.00 3.50
CA GLU A 192 29.73 -4.64 3.20
C GLU A 192 30.68 -4.62 4.42
N LEU A 193 30.73 -3.51 5.16
CA LEU A 193 31.50 -3.41 6.40
C LEU A 193 30.98 -4.35 7.49
N ASP A 194 29.66 -4.42 7.64
CA ASP A 194 29.01 -5.31 8.60
C ASP A 194 29.24 -6.78 8.23
N LYS A 195 29.20 -7.11 6.94
CA LYS A 195 29.41 -8.48 6.43
C LYS A 195 30.84 -8.99 6.72
N GLN A 196 31.84 -8.09 6.78
CA GLN A 196 33.22 -8.45 7.15
C GLN A 196 33.36 -8.79 8.62
N ASN A 197 32.45 -8.30 9.46
CA ASN A 197 32.48 -8.55 10.91
C ASN A 197 31.72 -9.84 11.26
N VAL A 198 32.41 -10.97 11.22
CA VAL A 198 31.82 -12.30 11.37
C VAL A 198 31.23 -12.52 12.76
N LEU A 199 31.83 -11.90 13.82
CA LEU A 199 31.45 -12.14 15.21
C LEU A 199 30.30 -11.27 15.68
N TYR A 200 30.16 -10.04 15.18
CA TYR A 200 29.20 -9.05 15.70
C TYR A 200 28.47 -8.34 14.56
N ARG A 201 27.74 -9.11 13.73
CA ARG A 201 26.91 -8.54 12.67
C ARG A 201 25.72 -7.78 13.24
N GLN A 202 25.62 -6.49 12.94
CA GLN A 202 24.48 -5.66 13.29
C GLN A 202 23.29 -5.90 12.35
N LEU A 203 23.57 -6.17 11.07
CA LEU A 203 22.59 -6.35 10.01
C LEU A 203 22.29 -7.83 9.71
N CYS A 204 22.05 -8.65 10.75
CA CYS A 204 21.87 -10.11 10.61
C CYS A 204 20.71 -10.49 9.65
N LYS A 205 19.69 -9.66 9.50
CA LYS A 205 18.54 -9.90 8.62
C LYS A 205 18.75 -9.41 7.19
N VAL A 206 19.81 -8.61 6.95
CA VAL A 206 20.12 -8.07 5.63
C VAL A 206 21.11 -9.00 4.91
N THR A 207 20.83 -9.31 3.66
CA THR A 207 21.60 -10.23 2.83
C THR A 207 21.89 -9.61 1.46
N ASP A 208 22.76 -10.26 0.66
CA ASP A 208 23.04 -9.84 -0.72
C ASP A 208 21.78 -9.66 -1.57
N ARG A 209 20.72 -10.41 -1.26
CA ARG A 209 19.42 -10.33 -1.93
C ARG A 209 18.71 -8.98 -1.71
N HIS A 210 18.98 -8.29 -0.59
CA HIS A 210 18.46 -6.97 -0.32
C HIS A 210 19.20 -5.90 -1.12
N MET A 211 20.50 -6.10 -1.32
CA MET A 211 21.38 -5.17 -2.04
C MET A 211 21.26 -5.30 -3.56
N LYS A 212 21.07 -6.55 -4.04
CA LYS A 212 20.92 -6.89 -5.46
C LYS A 212 19.69 -7.79 -5.63
N PRO A 213 18.48 -7.27 -5.50
CA PRO A 213 17.26 -8.06 -5.59
C PRO A 213 17.03 -8.58 -6.99
N PHE A 214 16.52 -9.81 -7.11
CA PHE A 214 15.95 -10.32 -8.35
C PHE A 214 14.62 -9.64 -8.66
N ALA A 215 14.13 -9.75 -9.91
CA ALA A 215 12.87 -9.13 -10.32
C ALA A 215 11.69 -9.54 -9.42
N GLN A 216 11.60 -10.79 -9.01
CA GLN A 216 10.58 -11.30 -8.08
C GLN A 216 10.71 -10.75 -6.65
N ASP A 217 11.84 -10.18 -6.27
CA ASP A 217 12.06 -9.61 -4.95
C ASP A 217 11.52 -8.16 -4.85
N ALA A 218 11.30 -7.53 -6.01
CA ALA A 218 10.70 -6.21 -6.09
C ALA A 218 9.30 -6.16 -5.46
N THR A 219 8.59 -7.30 -5.44
CA THR A 219 7.24 -7.41 -4.86
C THR A 219 7.23 -7.74 -3.37
N LYS A 220 8.37 -8.13 -2.78
CA LYS A 220 8.44 -8.57 -1.38
C LYS A 220 8.57 -7.38 -0.42
N VAL A 221 7.52 -7.14 0.34
CA VAL A 221 7.47 -6.11 1.39
C VAL A 221 8.50 -6.35 2.48
N SER A 222 8.71 -7.61 2.88
CA SER A 222 9.67 -7.96 3.95
C SER A 222 11.10 -7.49 3.62
N LEU A 223 11.54 -7.64 2.37
CA LEU A 223 12.86 -7.16 1.95
C LEU A 223 12.93 -5.62 1.97
N ALA A 224 11.85 -4.93 1.62
CA ALA A 224 11.80 -3.48 1.72
C ALA A 224 11.86 -3.01 3.17
N ALA A 225 11.05 -3.61 4.04
CA ALA A 225 11.00 -3.28 5.46
C ALA A 225 12.33 -3.54 6.19
N GLN A 226 13.06 -4.60 5.82
CA GLN A 226 14.35 -4.90 6.42
C GLN A 226 15.43 -3.91 6.04
N VAL A 227 15.45 -3.44 4.80
CA VAL A 227 16.42 -2.42 4.35
C VAL A 227 16.06 -1.04 4.89
N MET A 228 14.78 -0.68 4.88
CA MET A 228 14.30 0.62 5.35
C MET A 228 13.89 0.56 6.83
N SER A 229 14.72 -0.10 7.65
CA SER A 229 14.46 -0.32 9.07
C SER A 229 15.34 0.55 9.95
N ASN A 230 14.89 0.78 11.20
CA ASN A 230 15.68 1.44 12.23
C ASN A 230 17.02 0.72 12.50
N THR A 231 17.07 -0.60 12.30
CA THR A 231 18.33 -1.36 12.47
C THR A 231 19.37 -0.92 11.44
N VAL A 232 18.97 -0.71 10.19
CA VAL A 232 19.91 -0.22 9.15
C VAL A 232 20.29 1.22 9.42
N ALA A 233 19.36 2.06 9.85
CA ALA A 233 19.64 3.45 10.24
C ALA A 233 20.68 3.51 11.38
N ALA A 234 20.44 2.78 12.47
CA ALA A 234 21.35 2.72 13.62
C ALA A 234 22.73 2.17 13.25
N ALA A 235 22.81 1.20 12.33
CA ALA A 235 24.10 0.71 11.85
C ALA A 235 24.87 1.77 11.07
N ILE A 236 24.19 2.58 10.24
CA ILE A 236 24.80 3.71 9.54
C ILE A 236 25.33 4.71 10.55
N ASP A 237 24.52 5.13 11.54
CA ASP A 237 24.93 6.07 12.61
C ASP A 237 26.14 5.55 13.39
N THR A 238 26.14 4.28 13.73
CA THR A 238 27.28 3.67 14.45
C THR A 238 28.59 3.78 13.65
N HIS A 239 28.53 3.52 12.35
CA HIS A 239 29.70 3.60 11.50
C HIS A 239 30.17 5.04 11.25
N VAL A 240 29.25 6.00 11.18
CA VAL A 240 29.54 7.43 11.07
C VAL A 240 30.22 7.91 12.36
N THR A 241 29.59 7.67 13.52
CA THR A 241 30.11 8.09 14.85
C THR A 241 31.45 7.45 15.19
N ALA A 242 31.70 6.22 14.72
CA ALA A 242 32.99 5.55 14.92
C ALA A 242 34.14 6.13 14.07
N GLY A 243 33.96 7.31 13.46
CA GLY A 243 35.00 8.03 12.71
C GLY A 243 35.33 7.44 11.33
N LYS A 244 34.43 6.61 10.80
CA LYS A 244 34.56 6.08 9.44
C LYS A 244 33.96 7.03 8.39
N GLU A 245 33.82 8.32 8.71
CA GLU A 245 33.22 9.36 7.86
C GLU A 245 33.83 9.46 6.46
N LYS A 246 35.11 9.15 6.31
CA LYS A 246 35.79 9.14 5.00
C LYS A 246 35.13 8.25 3.95
N TYR A 247 34.26 7.34 4.38
CA TYR A 247 33.59 6.37 3.52
C TYR A 247 32.16 6.76 3.14
N PHE A 248 31.58 7.77 3.79
CA PHE A 248 30.19 8.17 3.56
C PHE A 248 30.14 9.50 2.79
N LYS A 249 29.39 9.50 1.69
CA LYS A 249 29.28 10.66 0.78
C LYS A 249 27.88 11.31 0.82
N SER A 250 27.10 11.00 1.83
CA SER A 250 25.75 11.52 2.00
C SER A 250 25.74 12.71 2.93
N SER A 251 25.06 13.78 2.58
CA SER A 251 24.87 14.94 3.47
C SER A 251 24.04 14.60 4.72
N LEU A 252 23.38 13.44 4.73
CA LEU A 252 22.62 12.93 5.87
C LEU A 252 23.49 12.24 6.91
N CYS A 253 24.76 11.92 6.59
CA CYS A 253 25.70 11.40 7.58
C CYS A 253 26.21 12.46 8.57
N GLU A 254 25.96 13.74 8.31
CA GLU A 254 26.25 14.85 9.23
C GLU A 254 25.10 15.11 10.22
N GLN A 255 23.93 14.50 10.01
CA GLN A 255 22.77 14.56 10.91
C GLN A 255 22.35 13.13 11.29
N PRO A 256 21.86 12.89 12.54
CA PRO A 256 21.43 11.56 12.97
C PRO A 256 20.42 10.99 11.97
N CYS A 257 20.67 9.75 11.52
CA CYS A 257 19.96 9.09 10.40
C CYS A 257 18.47 8.80 10.68
N HIS A 258 17.70 9.80 11.05
CA HIS A 258 16.25 9.72 11.15
C HIS A 258 15.53 9.50 9.80
N VAL A 259 16.26 9.67 8.69
CA VAL A 259 15.71 9.61 7.33
C VAL A 259 15.27 8.20 6.90
N LEU A 260 15.91 7.16 7.44
CA LEU A 260 15.47 5.79 7.20
C LEU A 260 14.40 5.33 8.20
N GLN A 261 14.09 6.15 9.20
CA GLN A 261 12.94 5.95 10.08
C GLN A 261 11.66 6.33 9.33
N PHE A 262 11.22 5.47 8.45
CA PHE A 262 9.83 5.48 8.02
C PHE A 262 9.00 5.01 9.22
N SER A 263 8.69 5.93 10.14
CA SER A 263 7.75 5.63 11.20
C SER A 263 6.42 5.26 10.54
N THR A 264 5.87 4.15 10.92
CA THR A 264 4.55 3.66 10.50
C THR A 264 3.41 4.65 10.76
N HIS A 265 3.70 5.78 11.41
CA HIS A 265 2.75 6.85 11.75
C HIS A 265 2.73 8.03 10.75
N SER A 266 3.65 8.11 9.80
CA SER A 266 3.77 9.27 8.89
C SER A 266 3.36 8.95 7.44
N TYR A 267 2.75 7.81 7.16
CA TYR A 267 2.32 7.43 5.81
C TYR A 267 0.94 7.97 5.41
N ILE A 268 0.50 9.04 6.03
CA ILE A 268 -0.63 9.77 5.50
C ILE A 268 -0.09 10.74 4.46
N ILE A 269 -0.03 10.25 3.24
CA ILE A 269 -0.08 10.97 1.96
C ILE A 269 0.87 12.18 1.83
N GLN A 270 2.06 11.94 1.31
CA GLN A 270 2.75 12.89 0.43
C GLN A 270 2.95 12.20 -0.94
N LEU A 271 2.05 12.45 -1.85
CA LEU A 271 2.15 12.16 -3.28
C LEU A 271 2.51 13.41 -4.04
#